data_095d0213d769c171178921e9bf024f38
#
_entry.id   095d0213d769c171178921e9bf024f38
#
_cell.length_a   1.000
_cell.length_b   1.000
_cell.length_c   1.000
_cell.angle_alpha   90.00
_cell.angle_beta   90.00
_cell.angle_gamma   90.00
#
_symmetry.space_group_name_H-M   'P 1'
#
loop_
_entity.id
_entity.type
_entity.pdbx_description
1 polymer ?
#
loop_
_entity_poly.entity_id
_entity_poly.type
_entity_poly.pdbx_seq_one_letter_code
_entity_poly.pdbx_strand_id
1 'polypeptide(L)'
;MYLPLLTSNQRRSLELLLSAGAMMLAAGCAVIDQPSSRSDEPAQSDQNFRSEEIKGCVDWFTKLDETIDRAGVRDAEAYRVPGFPYLRTNRFLASFRQQAQNDSNAFAAWVKHLRTLDERARSYEIKNLSQDLLVTLEVNSRSEATTRTNQCANSLTTVDATTASRRRMLVERAHVPDDYDDLKRTVGIYPVFSVAFFEFSKKWQKEAADMFQQTAAATIEQQGLIRYQPPDNPAPAQRIASILANAKTDALGIPQFGNRETEVLFATFAPVFEIETTGEYDRFGPLRWGASETPEVDVSRPTVYRRLAFTRYGGRTLLQLVYMIWFPERPQSSSLDPLSGKLDGIAFRVTLNQSGHPLVYDSIHLCGCYHMFFPTPLVRPIPPPDSKVEWAFVPRTLPLIEAPQRIVVRMTTRSHYLTDVHPDAGGRGASYAMANDSELRTIPTADGTRSVFGPTGIVPGTDRGERLVTWPLGIESAGAMREWGRHATALVGRRQFDDADLIERRFEILSSGG
;
A
#
# COMPACT_ATOMS: atom_id res chain seq x y z
N MET A 1 27.27 19.83 -6.00
CA MET A 1 27.45 20.48 -4.69
C MET A 1 26.81 19.56 -3.66
N TYR A 2 27.62 18.82 -2.89
CA TYR A 2 27.13 17.85 -1.91
C TYR A 2 26.44 18.58 -0.77
N LEU A 3 25.11 18.44 -0.64
CA LEU A 3 24.47 18.71 0.65
C LEU A 3 24.81 17.55 1.60
N PRO A 4 25.37 17.82 2.78
CA PRO A 4 25.63 16.78 3.76
C PRO A 4 24.29 16.20 4.22
N LEU A 5 24.04 14.96 3.89
CA LEU A 5 22.79 14.21 4.15
C LEU A 5 22.46 14.04 5.65
N LEU A 6 23.37 14.42 6.52
CA LEU A 6 23.19 14.63 7.97
C LEU A 6 24.23 15.64 8.42
N THR A 7 23.83 16.70 9.09
CA THR A 7 24.76 17.60 9.77
C THR A 7 25.44 16.84 10.93
N SER A 8 26.60 17.33 11.40
CA SER A 8 27.30 16.74 12.54
C SER A 8 26.43 16.56 13.78
N ASN A 9 25.40 17.40 13.94
CA ASN A 9 24.41 17.28 15.02
C ASN A 9 23.37 16.17 14.75
N GLN A 10 23.03 15.88 13.49
CA GLN A 10 22.13 14.76 13.14
C GLN A 10 22.79 13.41 13.43
N ARG A 11 24.08 13.30 13.14
CA ARG A 11 24.90 12.13 13.51
C ARG A 11 24.93 11.95 15.02
N ARG A 12 25.17 13.00 15.80
CA ARG A 12 25.17 12.94 17.28
C ARG A 12 23.80 12.56 17.87
N SER A 13 22.72 13.05 17.33
CA SER A 13 21.36 12.70 17.81
C SER A 13 20.99 11.25 17.48
N LEU A 14 21.40 10.75 16.32
CA LEU A 14 21.21 9.35 15.95
C LEU A 14 22.15 8.42 16.73
N GLU A 15 23.39 8.84 16.95
CA GLU A 15 24.37 8.13 17.80
C GLU A 15 23.94 8.09 19.27
N LEU A 16 23.30 9.14 19.79
CA LEU A 16 22.71 9.15 21.13
C LEU A 16 21.49 8.23 21.24
N LEU A 17 20.66 8.15 20.22
CA LEU A 17 19.55 7.19 20.17
C LEU A 17 20.05 5.75 20.02
N LEU A 18 21.10 5.53 19.24
CA LEU A 18 21.74 4.23 19.07
C LEU A 18 22.50 3.81 20.35
N SER A 19 23.13 4.73 21.06
CA SER A 19 23.82 4.43 22.34
C SER A 19 22.85 4.17 23.48
N ALA A 20 21.72 4.87 23.55
CA ALA A 20 20.66 4.58 24.51
C ALA A 20 19.98 3.23 24.23
N GLY A 21 19.82 2.85 22.97
CA GLY A 21 19.32 1.54 22.57
C GLY A 21 20.29 0.40 22.89
N ALA A 22 21.60 0.63 22.74
CA ALA A 22 22.64 -0.38 23.00
C ALA A 22 22.81 -0.72 24.49
N MET A 23 22.56 0.22 25.41
CA MET A 23 22.60 -0.05 26.83
C MET A 23 21.45 -0.90 27.36
N MET A 24 20.29 -0.91 26.66
CA MET A 24 19.16 -1.79 27.03
C MET A 24 19.22 -3.17 26.39
N LEU A 25 20.03 -3.37 25.36
CA LEU A 25 20.21 -4.67 24.68
C LEU A 25 20.99 -5.71 25.51
N ALA A 26 21.70 -5.28 26.55
CA ALA A 26 22.44 -6.21 27.42
C ALA A 26 21.57 -7.00 28.41
N ALA A 27 20.26 -6.63 28.57
CA ALA A 27 19.37 -7.28 29.51
C ALA A 27 18.24 -8.10 28.82
N GLY A 28 18.18 -8.16 27.48
CA GLY A 28 17.04 -8.70 26.73
C GLY A 28 17.33 -9.85 25.77
N CYS A 29 18.47 -10.52 25.84
CA CYS A 29 18.77 -11.68 24.98
C CYS A 29 18.08 -12.96 25.44
N ALA A 30 16.77 -12.99 25.51
CA ALA A 30 15.99 -14.24 25.54
C ALA A 30 14.52 -13.96 25.21
N VAL A 31 14.19 -13.46 24.04
CA VAL A 31 12.83 -13.58 23.52
C VAL A 31 12.91 -14.11 22.09
N ILE A 32 12.62 -15.35 22.02
CA ILE A 32 12.41 -16.21 20.88
C ILE A 32 11.55 -15.51 19.83
N ASP A 33 12.06 -15.47 18.62
CA ASP A 33 11.35 -15.17 17.38
C ASP A 33 10.28 -16.25 17.16
N GLN A 34 9.13 -16.12 17.81
CA GLN A 34 7.93 -16.82 17.41
C GLN A 34 7.06 -15.86 16.63
N PRO A 35 6.70 -16.21 15.39
CA PRO A 35 5.63 -15.49 14.71
C PRO A 35 4.40 -15.60 15.59
N SER A 36 3.77 -14.47 15.92
CA SER A 36 2.49 -14.43 16.61
C SER A 36 1.42 -15.01 15.67
N SER A 37 1.42 -16.33 15.55
CA SER A 37 0.26 -17.07 15.11
C SER A 37 -0.76 -16.95 16.24
N ARG A 38 -1.53 -15.86 16.27
CA ARG A 38 -2.86 -15.97 16.86
C ARG A 38 -3.59 -16.98 16.00
N SER A 39 -3.64 -18.21 16.49
CA SER A 39 -4.56 -19.23 16.04
C SER A 39 -5.94 -18.63 16.16
N ASP A 40 -6.55 -18.25 15.02
CA ASP A 40 -7.98 -18.03 14.91
C ASP A 40 -8.62 -19.41 15.14
N GLU A 41 -8.85 -19.80 16.41
CA GLU A 41 -9.66 -20.97 16.71
C GLU A 41 -11.08 -20.73 16.16
N PRO A 42 -11.54 -21.55 15.22
CA PRO A 42 -12.92 -21.46 14.74
C PRO A 42 -13.84 -21.80 15.90
N ALA A 43 -14.82 -20.93 16.18
CA ALA A 43 -15.85 -21.19 17.16
C ALA A 43 -16.58 -22.51 16.81
N GLN A 44 -16.36 -23.54 17.60
CA GLN A 44 -16.84 -24.93 17.41
C GLN A 44 -18.36 -25.10 17.49
N SER A 45 -19.14 -24.08 17.84
CA SER A 45 -20.56 -24.24 18.21
C SER A 45 -21.57 -24.30 17.06
N ASP A 46 -21.20 -23.95 15.79
CA ASP A 46 -22.16 -23.84 14.67
C ASP A 46 -22.09 -25.01 13.65
N GLN A 47 -21.32 -26.06 13.91
CA GLN A 47 -21.12 -27.14 12.93
C GLN A 47 -22.31 -28.07 12.73
N ASN A 48 -23.28 -28.06 13.63
CA ASN A 48 -24.35 -29.11 13.68
C ASN A 48 -25.50 -28.94 12.67
N PHE A 49 -25.53 -27.86 11.86
CA PHE A 49 -26.65 -27.57 10.96
C PHE A 49 -26.28 -27.53 9.46
N ARG A 50 -25.07 -27.89 9.10
CA ARG A 50 -24.63 -27.84 7.69
C ARG A 50 -24.77 -29.20 7.02
N SER A 51 -25.29 -29.21 5.77
CA SER A 51 -25.30 -30.41 4.94
C SER A 51 -23.86 -30.95 4.74
N GLU A 52 -23.70 -32.21 4.39
CA GLU A 52 -22.38 -32.82 4.12
C GLU A 52 -21.60 -32.04 3.06
N GLU A 53 -22.27 -31.50 2.05
CA GLU A 53 -21.66 -30.65 1.03
C GLU A 53 -21.03 -29.39 1.63
N ILE A 54 -21.77 -28.69 2.49
CA ILE A 54 -21.28 -27.49 3.19
C ILE A 54 -20.11 -27.83 4.10
N LYS A 55 -20.19 -28.96 4.82
CA LYS A 55 -19.10 -29.46 5.64
C LYS A 55 -17.85 -29.74 4.79
N GLY A 56 -18.02 -30.43 3.67
CA GLY A 56 -16.92 -30.68 2.73
C GLY A 56 -16.28 -29.40 2.16
N CYS A 57 -17.07 -28.33 1.99
CA CYS A 57 -16.55 -27.03 1.57
C CYS A 57 -15.78 -26.31 2.69
N VAL A 58 -16.20 -26.40 3.95
CA VAL A 58 -15.44 -25.88 5.10
C VAL A 58 -14.12 -26.62 5.24
N ASP A 59 -14.13 -27.95 5.16
CA ASP A 59 -12.94 -28.79 5.23
C ASP A 59 -11.96 -28.48 4.08
N TRP A 60 -12.49 -28.21 2.87
CA TRP A 60 -11.70 -27.77 1.73
C TRP A 60 -10.96 -26.46 2.02
N PHE A 61 -11.65 -25.43 2.50
CA PHE A 61 -11.02 -24.16 2.83
C PHE A 61 -10.00 -24.29 3.97
N THR A 62 -10.28 -25.10 4.98
CA THR A 62 -9.33 -25.36 6.07
C THR A 62 -8.05 -25.97 5.52
N LYS A 63 -8.16 -27.03 4.72
CA LYS A 63 -7.02 -27.73 4.11
C LYS A 63 -6.25 -26.82 3.13
N LEU A 64 -6.97 -26.00 2.35
CA LEU A 64 -6.37 -25.03 1.45
C LEU A 64 -5.61 -23.95 2.20
N ASP A 65 -6.19 -23.36 3.25
CA ASP A 65 -5.57 -22.32 4.07
C ASP A 65 -4.29 -22.82 4.76
N GLU A 66 -4.35 -24.01 5.38
CA GLU A 66 -3.17 -24.64 5.99
C GLU A 66 -2.05 -24.92 4.96
N THR A 67 -2.42 -25.31 3.75
CA THR A 67 -1.44 -25.59 2.69
C THR A 67 -0.79 -24.29 2.20
N ILE A 68 -1.56 -23.24 1.99
CA ILE A 68 -1.10 -21.90 1.60
C ILE A 68 -0.17 -21.31 2.67
N ASP A 69 -0.57 -21.41 3.95
CA ASP A 69 0.20 -20.84 5.07
C ASP A 69 1.51 -21.62 5.27
N ARG A 70 1.48 -22.94 5.17
CA ARG A 70 2.69 -23.80 5.23
C ARG A 70 3.65 -23.55 4.05
N ALA A 71 3.10 -23.29 2.87
CA ALA A 71 3.88 -22.94 1.68
C ALA A 71 4.45 -21.51 1.73
N GLY A 72 3.97 -20.66 2.65
CA GLY A 72 4.38 -19.26 2.73
C GLY A 72 3.93 -18.41 1.53
N VAL A 73 2.87 -18.83 0.82
CA VAL A 73 2.38 -18.16 -0.41
C VAL A 73 1.10 -17.35 -0.18
N ARG A 74 0.74 -17.09 1.07
CA ARG A 74 -0.43 -16.28 1.42
C ARG A 74 -0.31 -14.87 0.85
N ASP A 75 -1.34 -14.41 0.16
CA ASP A 75 -1.51 -13.02 -0.24
C ASP A 75 -1.88 -12.17 0.97
N ALA A 76 -1.16 -11.09 1.19
CA ALA A 76 -1.30 -10.25 2.38
C ALA A 76 -2.02 -8.92 2.12
N GLU A 77 -2.43 -8.63 0.88
CA GLU A 77 -3.17 -7.40 0.55
C GLU A 77 -4.49 -7.27 1.30
N ALA A 78 -5.22 -8.40 1.41
CA ALA A 78 -6.53 -8.46 2.03
C ALA A 78 -6.58 -9.51 3.14
N TYR A 79 -7.31 -9.22 4.20
CA TYR A 79 -7.39 -10.03 5.40
C TYR A 79 -8.52 -11.05 5.32
N ARG A 80 -8.25 -12.32 5.61
CA ARG A 80 -9.27 -13.36 5.74
C ARG A 80 -10.27 -12.96 6.84
N VAL A 81 -11.56 -13.12 6.58
CA VAL A 81 -12.60 -12.82 7.57
C VAL A 81 -12.80 -14.04 8.47
N PRO A 82 -12.54 -13.97 9.79
CA PRO A 82 -12.65 -15.11 10.69
C PRO A 82 -14.03 -15.76 10.65
N GLY A 83 -14.09 -17.09 10.43
CA GLY A 83 -15.32 -17.86 10.30
C GLY A 83 -16.03 -17.76 8.94
N PHE A 84 -15.42 -17.06 7.97
CA PHE A 84 -15.88 -16.91 6.58
C PHE A 84 -14.68 -17.10 5.62
N PRO A 85 -14.15 -18.32 5.48
CA PRO A 85 -12.87 -18.57 4.82
C PRO A 85 -12.87 -18.28 3.31
N TYR A 86 -14.02 -17.99 2.75
CA TYR A 86 -14.26 -17.61 1.36
C TYR A 86 -14.41 -16.09 1.17
N LEU A 87 -14.18 -15.29 2.23
CA LEU A 87 -14.28 -13.83 2.20
C LEU A 87 -13.00 -13.19 2.73
N ARG A 88 -12.63 -12.06 2.11
CA ARG A 88 -11.57 -11.18 2.60
C ARG A 88 -12.04 -9.74 2.67
N THR A 89 -11.42 -8.98 3.55
CA THR A 89 -11.69 -7.55 3.70
C THR A 89 -10.39 -6.74 3.62
N ASN A 90 -10.51 -5.46 3.29
CA ASN A 90 -9.48 -4.44 3.40
C ASN A 90 -10.07 -3.20 4.10
N ARG A 91 -9.25 -2.18 4.40
CA ARG A 91 -9.70 -0.98 5.11
C ARG A 91 -10.85 -0.26 4.39
N PHE A 92 -10.79 -0.21 3.06
CA PHE A 92 -11.86 0.41 2.27
C PHE A 92 -13.18 -0.35 2.44
N LEU A 93 -13.23 -1.66 2.25
CA LEU A 93 -14.46 -2.44 2.40
C LEU A 93 -14.93 -2.52 3.86
N ALA A 94 -14.02 -2.60 4.83
CA ALA A 94 -14.37 -2.57 6.24
C ALA A 94 -15.08 -1.26 6.65
N SER A 95 -14.87 -0.16 5.94
CA SER A 95 -15.56 1.12 6.21
C SER A 95 -17.06 1.11 5.87
N PHE A 96 -17.53 0.13 5.10
CA PHE A 96 -18.94 -0.01 4.73
C PHE A 96 -19.76 -0.90 5.69
N ARG A 97 -19.15 -1.47 6.74
CA ARG A 97 -19.84 -2.42 7.65
C ARG A 97 -21.14 -1.87 8.22
N GLN A 98 -21.18 -0.60 8.64
CA GLN A 98 -22.39 0.02 9.16
C GLN A 98 -23.47 0.17 8.09
N GLN A 99 -23.10 0.57 6.88
CA GLN A 99 -24.01 0.68 5.74
C GLN A 99 -24.56 -0.70 5.36
N ALA A 100 -23.70 -1.72 5.29
CA ALA A 100 -24.10 -3.10 5.03
C ALA A 100 -25.01 -3.69 6.13
N GLN A 101 -24.83 -3.28 7.39
CA GLN A 101 -25.71 -3.70 8.48
C GLN A 101 -27.14 -3.17 8.33
N ASN A 102 -27.30 -1.95 7.83
CA ASN A 102 -28.56 -1.22 7.82
C ASN A 102 -29.35 -1.37 6.51
N ASP A 103 -28.72 -1.82 5.43
CA ASP A 103 -29.35 -1.95 4.10
C ASP A 103 -29.01 -3.31 3.46
N SER A 104 -30.04 -4.03 3.03
CA SER A 104 -29.87 -5.38 2.45
C SER A 104 -29.22 -5.37 1.07
N ASN A 105 -29.42 -4.34 0.26
CA ASN A 105 -28.79 -4.21 -1.06
C ASN A 105 -27.32 -3.85 -0.89
N ALA A 106 -27.03 -2.93 0.06
CA ALA A 106 -25.65 -2.61 0.45
C ALA A 106 -24.93 -3.85 1.00
N PHE A 107 -25.60 -4.66 1.83
CA PHE A 107 -25.03 -5.92 2.33
C PHE A 107 -24.68 -6.88 1.19
N ALA A 108 -25.58 -7.09 0.24
CA ALA A 108 -25.34 -7.98 -0.89
C ALA A 108 -24.17 -7.49 -1.77
N ALA A 109 -24.10 -6.19 -2.06
CA ALA A 109 -23.00 -5.58 -2.79
C ALA A 109 -21.68 -5.71 -2.01
N TRP A 110 -21.70 -5.49 -0.71
CA TRP A 110 -20.54 -5.62 0.16
C TRP A 110 -19.98 -7.03 0.19
N VAL A 111 -20.83 -8.04 0.39
CA VAL A 111 -20.42 -9.46 0.35
C VAL A 111 -19.81 -9.82 -1.00
N LYS A 112 -20.38 -9.32 -2.11
CA LYS A 112 -19.82 -9.51 -3.45
C LYS A 112 -18.39 -8.96 -3.55
N HIS A 113 -18.11 -7.77 -2.99
CA HIS A 113 -16.76 -7.22 -2.97
C HIS A 113 -15.80 -8.03 -2.09
N LEU A 114 -16.24 -8.43 -0.87
CA LEU A 114 -15.43 -9.30 0.00
C LEU A 114 -15.09 -10.62 -0.70
N ARG A 115 -16.05 -11.18 -1.45
CA ARG A 115 -15.86 -12.39 -2.24
C ARG A 115 -14.87 -12.17 -3.37
N THR A 116 -14.96 -11.05 -4.09
CA THR A 116 -14.03 -10.69 -5.18
C THR A 116 -12.59 -10.53 -4.66
N LEU A 117 -12.40 -9.97 -3.46
CA LEU A 117 -11.07 -9.92 -2.84
C LEU A 117 -10.51 -11.32 -2.56
N ASP A 118 -11.34 -12.22 -2.04
CA ASP A 118 -10.91 -13.60 -1.80
C ASP A 118 -10.58 -14.33 -3.10
N GLU A 119 -11.44 -14.23 -4.12
CA GLU A 119 -11.18 -14.82 -5.45
C GLU A 119 -9.84 -14.37 -6.04
N ARG A 120 -9.56 -13.06 -5.95
CA ARG A 120 -8.30 -12.51 -6.44
C ARG A 120 -7.11 -13.06 -5.66
N ALA A 121 -7.15 -13.01 -4.34
CA ALA A 121 -6.08 -13.52 -3.48
C ALA A 121 -5.84 -15.02 -3.71
N ARG A 122 -6.91 -15.83 -3.73
CA ARG A 122 -6.83 -17.28 -4.01
C ARG A 122 -6.22 -17.58 -5.38
N SER A 123 -6.51 -16.76 -6.39
CA SER A 123 -5.92 -16.95 -7.71
C SER A 123 -4.39 -16.85 -7.69
N TYR A 124 -3.84 -15.92 -6.92
CA TYR A 124 -2.39 -15.77 -6.74
C TYR A 124 -1.82 -16.90 -5.87
N GLU A 125 -2.44 -17.17 -4.73
CA GLU A 125 -2.03 -18.21 -3.80
C GLU A 125 -1.96 -19.59 -4.49
N ILE A 126 -3.04 -20.00 -5.18
CA ILE A 126 -3.09 -21.28 -5.91
C ILE A 126 -2.07 -21.32 -7.06
N LYS A 127 -1.88 -20.19 -7.76
CA LYS A 127 -0.90 -20.12 -8.85
C LYS A 127 0.53 -20.32 -8.35
N ASN A 128 0.83 -19.89 -7.13
CA ASN A 128 2.14 -19.98 -6.49
C ASN A 128 2.39 -21.31 -5.76
N LEU A 129 1.38 -22.19 -5.61
CA LEU A 129 1.59 -23.53 -5.05
C LEU A 129 2.40 -24.41 -6.01
N SER A 130 3.31 -25.21 -5.44
CA SER A 130 4.01 -26.26 -6.19
C SER A 130 3.06 -27.40 -6.60
N GLN A 131 3.44 -28.20 -7.59
CA GLN A 131 2.62 -29.33 -8.05
C GLN A 131 2.41 -30.37 -6.93
N ASP A 132 3.42 -30.63 -6.11
CA ASP A 132 3.32 -31.60 -5.00
C ASP A 132 2.30 -31.17 -3.94
N LEU A 133 2.19 -29.84 -3.68
CA LEU A 133 1.20 -29.32 -2.76
C LEU A 133 -0.23 -29.41 -3.32
N LEU A 134 -0.41 -29.32 -4.64
CA LEU A 134 -1.71 -29.58 -5.27
C LEU A 134 -2.13 -31.04 -5.10
N VAL A 135 -1.20 -31.97 -5.20
CA VAL A 135 -1.49 -33.39 -4.95
C VAL A 135 -1.92 -33.63 -3.51
N THR A 136 -1.30 -32.95 -2.53
CA THR A 136 -1.74 -33.04 -1.12
C THR A 136 -3.14 -32.48 -0.88
N LEU A 137 -3.60 -31.56 -1.74
CA LEU A 137 -4.97 -31.05 -1.76
C LEU A 137 -5.96 -31.96 -2.50
N GLU A 138 -5.48 -33.11 -3.00
CA GLU A 138 -6.28 -34.07 -3.78
C GLU A 138 -6.86 -33.46 -5.06
N VAL A 139 -6.08 -32.58 -5.71
CA VAL A 139 -6.41 -31.99 -7.02
C VAL A 139 -5.25 -32.19 -8.00
N ASN A 140 -5.58 -32.36 -9.27
CA ASN A 140 -4.60 -32.63 -10.31
C ASN A 140 -4.02 -31.37 -10.96
N SER A 141 -4.69 -30.24 -10.78
CA SER A 141 -4.30 -28.99 -11.43
C SER A 141 -4.73 -27.74 -10.64
N ARG A 142 -4.06 -26.61 -10.91
CA ARG A 142 -4.45 -25.31 -10.40
C ARG A 142 -5.86 -24.89 -10.83
N SER A 143 -6.27 -25.26 -12.04
CA SER A 143 -7.61 -25.02 -12.56
C SER A 143 -8.67 -25.75 -11.75
N GLU A 144 -8.43 -27.01 -11.40
CA GLU A 144 -9.32 -27.82 -10.56
C GLU A 144 -9.42 -27.23 -9.14
N ALA A 145 -8.29 -26.86 -8.52
CA ALA A 145 -8.26 -26.18 -7.23
C ALA A 145 -9.10 -24.88 -7.25
N THR A 146 -8.92 -24.04 -8.28
CA THR A 146 -9.66 -22.79 -8.44
C THR A 146 -11.16 -23.04 -8.62
N THR A 147 -11.52 -24.02 -9.45
CA THR A 147 -12.93 -24.40 -9.70
C THR A 147 -13.60 -24.85 -8.40
N ARG A 148 -12.97 -25.78 -7.66
CA ARG A 148 -13.47 -26.29 -6.37
C ARG A 148 -13.60 -25.16 -5.35
N THR A 149 -12.61 -24.28 -5.24
CA THR A 149 -12.64 -23.11 -4.37
C THR A 149 -13.84 -22.21 -4.68
N ASN A 150 -14.08 -21.91 -5.96
CA ASN A 150 -15.20 -21.06 -6.37
C ASN A 150 -16.56 -21.73 -6.14
N GLN A 151 -16.70 -23.02 -6.40
CA GLN A 151 -17.92 -23.77 -6.11
C GLN A 151 -18.24 -23.76 -4.62
N CYS A 152 -17.28 -24.11 -3.78
CA CYS A 152 -17.42 -24.10 -2.33
C CYS A 152 -17.75 -22.71 -1.79
N ALA A 153 -17.12 -21.66 -2.31
CA ALA A 153 -17.42 -20.30 -1.90
C ALA A 153 -18.84 -19.87 -2.25
N ASN A 154 -19.37 -20.29 -3.41
CA ASN A 154 -20.74 -20.00 -3.80
C ASN A 154 -21.75 -20.71 -2.88
N SER A 155 -21.52 -21.99 -2.58
CA SER A 155 -22.37 -22.77 -1.65
C SER A 155 -22.38 -22.14 -0.25
N LEU A 156 -21.22 -21.80 0.30
CA LEU A 156 -21.09 -21.14 1.62
C LEU A 156 -21.72 -19.73 1.63
N THR A 157 -21.52 -18.93 0.58
CA THR A 157 -22.14 -17.59 0.47
C THR A 157 -23.66 -17.68 0.52
N THR A 158 -24.26 -18.64 -0.18
CA THR A 158 -25.71 -18.84 -0.21
C THR A 158 -26.24 -19.17 1.19
N VAL A 159 -25.59 -20.07 1.91
CA VAL A 159 -26.02 -20.46 3.26
C VAL A 159 -25.85 -19.30 4.26
N ASP A 160 -24.72 -18.64 4.26
CA ASP A 160 -24.41 -17.58 5.22
C ASP A 160 -25.24 -16.30 4.98
N ALA A 161 -25.63 -16.02 3.73
CA ALA A 161 -26.47 -14.88 3.40
C ALA A 161 -27.93 -15.01 3.87
N THR A 162 -28.43 -16.23 4.14
CA THR A 162 -29.83 -16.46 4.53
C THR A 162 -30.10 -16.25 6.02
N THR A 163 -29.09 -16.34 6.87
CA THR A 163 -29.26 -16.35 8.33
C THR A 163 -28.90 -14.99 8.93
N ALA A 164 -29.83 -14.34 9.64
CA ALA A 164 -29.62 -13.03 10.24
C ALA A 164 -28.46 -13.01 11.28
N SER A 165 -28.25 -14.11 12.02
CA SER A 165 -27.11 -14.24 12.94
C SER A 165 -25.78 -14.27 12.21
N ARG A 166 -25.67 -14.98 11.08
CA ARG A 166 -24.46 -15.05 10.26
C ARG A 166 -24.14 -13.70 9.62
N ARG A 167 -25.16 -12.96 9.14
CA ARG A 167 -24.97 -11.60 8.63
C ARG A 167 -24.38 -10.66 9.69
N ARG A 168 -24.91 -10.67 10.91
CA ARG A 168 -24.37 -9.87 12.03
C ARG A 168 -22.94 -10.25 12.35
N MET A 169 -22.66 -11.54 12.46
CA MET A 169 -21.33 -12.08 12.72
C MET A 169 -20.33 -11.63 11.63
N LEU A 170 -20.73 -11.66 10.35
CA LEU A 170 -19.88 -11.20 9.25
C LEU A 170 -19.54 -9.71 9.39
N VAL A 171 -20.54 -8.85 9.66
CA VAL A 171 -20.33 -7.42 9.90
C VAL A 171 -19.40 -7.16 11.07
N GLU A 172 -19.51 -7.91 12.15
CA GLU A 172 -18.65 -7.80 13.33
C GLU A 172 -17.21 -8.23 13.03
N ARG A 173 -17.01 -9.31 12.27
CA ARG A 173 -15.70 -9.93 12.05
C ARG A 173 -14.93 -9.37 10.85
N ALA A 174 -15.59 -8.73 9.89
CA ALA A 174 -14.94 -8.16 8.71
C ALA A 174 -14.25 -6.82 9.03
N HIS A 175 -13.32 -6.83 9.97
CA HIS A 175 -12.45 -5.72 10.30
C HIS A 175 -11.01 -6.03 9.87
N VAL A 176 -10.22 -4.98 9.69
CA VAL A 176 -8.80 -5.10 9.35
C VAL A 176 -7.98 -4.94 10.63
N PRO A 177 -7.10 -5.89 10.96
CA PRO A 177 -6.14 -5.71 12.05
C PRO A 177 -5.27 -4.47 11.83
N ASP A 178 -4.84 -3.86 12.91
CA ASP A 178 -3.90 -2.74 12.84
C ASP A 178 -2.48 -3.28 12.57
N ASP A 179 -1.72 -2.59 11.71
CA ASP A 179 -0.31 -2.92 11.47
C ASP A 179 0.62 -2.34 12.56
N TYR A 180 0.07 -1.70 13.57
CA TYR A 180 0.79 -1.27 14.77
C TYR A 180 0.59 -2.26 15.91
N ASP A 181 1.66 -2.93 16.33
CA ASP A 181 1.66 -3.93 17.40
C ASP A 181 1.62 -3.24 18.78
N ASP A 182 0.47 -3.36 19.47
CA ASP A 182 0.27 -2.77 20.80
C ASP A 182 1.14 -3.42 21.86
N LEU A 183 1.49 -4.69 21.74
CA LEU A 183 2.41 -5.35 22.68
C LEU A 183 3.80 -4.75 22.57
N LYS A 184 4.33 -4.60 21.35
CA LYS A 184 5.62 -3.93 21.12
C LYS A 184 5.60 -2.49 21.62
N ARG A 185 4.52 -1.75 21.41
CA ARG A 185 4.34 -0.39 21.94
C ARG A 185 4.37 -0.36 23.48
N THR A 186 3.71 -1.30 24.12
CA THR A 186 3.66 -1.39 25.57
C THR A 186 5.03 -1.74 26.15
N VAL A 187 5.67 -2.81 25.66
CA VAL A 187 6.99 -3.26 26.10
C VAL A 187 8.06 -2.22 25.77
N GLY A 188 7.97 -1.57 24.62
CA GLY A 188 8.90 -0.53 24.16
C GLY A 188 8.69 0.83 24.80
N ILE A 189 7.79 0.96 25.80
CA ILE A 189 7.51 2.23 26.49
C ILE A 189 7.22 3.35 25.48
N TYR A 190 6.33 3.05 24.51
CA TYR A 190 5.95 3.95 23.41
C TYR A 190 5.71 5.41 23.85
N PRO A 191 5.02 5.74 24.96
CA PRO A 191 4.80 7.12 25.36
C PRO A 191 6.10 7.94 25.55
N VAL A 192 7.20 7.30 25.95
CA VAL A 192 8.51 7.94 26.12
C VAL A 192 9.21 8.10 24.76
N PHE A 193 9.27 7.01 23.98
CA PHE A 193 9.93 7.02 22.68
C PHE A 193 9.20 7.91 21.66
N SER A 194 7.87 7.95 21.71
CA SER A 194 7.07 8.76 20.77
C SER A 194 7.43 10.24 20.79
N VAL A 195 7.85 10.79 21.94
CA VAL A 195 8.29 12.19 22.03
C VAL A 195 9.54 12.45 21.19
N ALA A 196 10.55 11.59 21.32
CA ALA A 196 11.79 11.72 20.54
C ALA A 196 11.55 11.53 19.03
N PHE A 197 10.70 10.55 18.66
CA PHE A 197 10.35 10.32 17.27
C PHE A 197 9.48 11.43 16.68
N PHE A 198 8.64 12.06 17.48
CA PHE A 198 7.86 13.22 17.03
C PHE A 198 8.77 14.41 16.67
N GLU A 199 9.77 14.71 17.52
CA GLU A 199 10.76 15.76 17.23
C GLU A 199 11.61 15.41 15.99
N PHE A 200 11.96 14.14 15.82
CA PHE A 200 12.64 13.65 14.61
C PHE A 200 11.79 13.85 13.36
N SER A 201 10.53 13.47 13.39
CA SER A 201 9.59 13.70 12.29
C SER A 201 9.45 15.18 11.95
N LYS A 202 9.31 16.06 12.97
CA LYS A 202 9.22 17.51 12.77
C LYS A 202 10.46 18.08 12.10
N LYS A 203 11.63 17.65 12.53
CA LYS A 203 12.89 18.08 11.94
C LYS A 203 12.99 17.66 10.48
N TRP A 204 12.68 16.39 10.18
CA TRP A 204 12.64 15.91 8.80
C TRP A 204 11.62 16.69 7.95
N GLN A 205 10.41 16.94 8.45
CA GLN A 205 9.39 17.73 7.75
C GLN A 205 9.89 19.14 7.40
N LYS A 206 10.61 19.78 8.34
CA LYS A 206 11.21 21.09 8.10
C LYS A 206 12.27 21.03 6.99
N GLU A 207 13.20 20.07 7.05
CA GLU A 207 14.26 19.88 6.05
C GLU A 207 13.66 19.59 4.66
N ALA A 208 12.62 18.75 4.59
CA ALA A 208 11.91 18.47 3.36
C ALA A 208 11.21 19.73 2.81
N ALA A 209 10.55 20.52 3.65
CA ALA A 209 9.92 21.78 3.23
C ALA A 209 10.96 22.78 2.68
N ASP A 210 12.13 22.89 3.35
CA ASP A 210 13.24 23.75 2.91
C ASP A 210 13.78 23.27 1.52
N MET A 211 13.88 21.97 1.27
CA MET A 211 14.26 21.42 -0.05
C MET A 211 13.25 21.79 -1.12
N PHE A 212 11.95 21.66 -0.86
CA PHE A 212 10.90 22.06 -1.80
C PHE A 212 10.96 23.53 -2.17
N GLN A 213 11.27 24.41 -1.19
CA GLN A 213 11.44 25.84 -1.44
C GLN A 213 12.68 26.17 -2.28
N GLN A 214 13.82 25.53 -1.99
CA GLN A 214 15.05 25.69 -2.72
C GLN A 214 14.93 25.23 -4.17
N THR A 215 14.32 24.06 -4.40
CA THR A 215 14.13 23.52 -5.76
C THR A 215 13.22 24.41 -6.59
N ALA A 216 12.18 24.99 -5.98
CA ALA A 216 11.28 25.91 -6.67
C ALA A 216 11.96 27.23 -7.11
N ALA A 217 12.96 27.67 -6.36
CA ALA A 217 13.72 28.91 -6.66
C ALA A 217 14.84 28.69 -7.68
N ALA A 218 15.22 27.45 -7.93
CA ALA A 218 16.35 27.14 -8.78
C ALA A 218 15.91 26.94 -10.23
N THR A 219 16.32 27.86 -11.11
CA THR A 219 16.31 27.65 -12.56
C THR A 219 17.49 26.74 -12.92
N ILE A 220 17.31 25.41 -12.83
CA ILE A 220 18.44 24.48 -12.87
C ILE A 220 18.33 23.58 -14.09
N GLU A 221 19.26 23.73 -15.03
CA GLU A 221 19.82 22.63 -15.81
C GLU A 221 20.65 21.75 -14.84
N GLN A 222 20.01 20.82 -14.17
CA GLN A 222 20.70 19.87 -13.28
C GLN A 222 21.38 18.79 -14.15
N GLN A 223 22.69 18.76 -14.13
CA GLN A 223 23.47 17.67 -14.73
C GLN A 223 23.04 16.35 -14.05
N GLY A 224 22.70 15.34 -14.88
CA GLY A 224 22.31 14.02 -14.38
C GLY A 224 20.83 13.84 -14.11
N LEU A 225 19.97 14.83 -14.38
CA LEU A 225 18.52 14.67 -14.26
C LEU A 225 17.97 13.86 -15.44
N ILE A 226 17.40 12.69 -15.18
CA ILE A 226 16.72 11.89 -16.20
C ILE A 226 15.21 12.07 -16.05
N ARG A 227 14.57 12.41 -17.17
CA ARG A 227 13.13 12.58 -17.27
C ARG A 227 12.50 11.33 -17.89
N TYR A 228 11.48 10.79 -17.22
CA TYR A 228 10.67 9.67 -17.66
C TYR A 228 9.22 10.11 -17.84
N GLN A 229 8.59 9.71 -18.94
CA GLN A 229 7.23 10.13 -19.29
C GLN A 229 6.37 8.95 -19.71
N PRO A 230 5.04 9.01 -19.49
CA PRO A 230 4.13 7.95 -19.92
C PRO A 230 4.08 7.85 -21.45
N PRO A 231 3.80 6.66 -21.99
CA PRO A 231 3.79 6.42 -23.45
C PRO A 231 2.62 7.10 -24.16
N ASP A 232 1.50 7.25 -23.48
CA ASP A 232 0.25 7.68 -24.09
C ASP A 232 -0.04 9.16 -23.87
N ASN A 233 -0.79 9.76 -24.78
CA ASN A 233 -1.29 11.11 -24.61
C ASN A 233 -2.42 11.16 -23.59
N PRO A 234 -2.47 12.20 -22.74
CA PRO A 234 -3.56 12.37 -21.77
C PRO A 234 -4.86 12.76 -22.48
N ALA A 235 -5.98 12.26 -21.95
CA ALA A 235 -7.32 12.63 -22.43
C ALA A 235 -7.70 14.04 -21.94
N PRO A 236 -8.54 14.80 -22.68
CA PRO A 236 -9.03 16.09 -22.23
C PRO A 236 -9.99 15.96 -21.04
N ALA A 237 -10.12 17.01 -20.23
CA ALA A 237 -10.93 17.04 -19.01
C ALA A 237 -12.38 16.60 -19.24
N GLN A 238 -12.99 17.01 -20.37
CA GLN A 238 -14.37 16.62 -20.73
C GLN A 238 -14.52 15.10 -20.88
N ARG A 239 -13.50 14.41 -21.40
CA ARG A 239 -13.50 12.96 -21.54
C ARG A 239 -13.43 12.28 -20.16
N ILE A 240 -12.61 12.80 -19.26
CA ILE A 240 -12.50 12.30 -17.88
C ILE A 240 -13.82 12.50 -17.14
N ALA A 241 -14.37 13.70 -17.16
CA ALA A 241 -15.67 13.99 -16.56
C ALA A 241 -16.79 13.06 -17.10
N SER A 242 -16.79 12.80 -18.40
CA SER A 242 -17.74 11.86 -19.03
C SER A 242 -17.56 10.42 -18.54
N ILE A 243 -16.32 9.93 -18.38
CA ILE A 243 -16.04 8.59 -17.84
C ILE A 243 -16.58 8.47 -16.41
N LEU A 244 -16.31 9.44 -15.56
CA LEU A 244 -16.73 9.40 -14.16
C LEU A 244 -18.25 9.55 -14.02
N ALA A 245 -18.88 10.46 -14.76
CA ALA A 245 -20.33 10.67 -14.73
C ALA A 245 -21.12 9.46 -15.24
N ASN A 246 -20.59 8.70 -16.20
CA ASN A 246 -21.24 7.52 -16.77
C ASN A 246 -20.87 6.22 -16.07
N ALA A 247 -19.98 6.24 -15.07
CA ALA A 247 -19.60 5.06 -14.31
C ALA A 247 -20.80 4.52 -13.54
N LYS A 248 -21.13 3.25 -13.76
CA LYS A 248 -22.16 2.58 -12.95
C LYS A 248 -21.67 2.41 -11.52
N THR A 249 -22.51 2.75 -10.56
CA THR A 249 -22.24 2.51 -9.14
C THR A 249 -23.08 1.35 -8.62
N ASP A 250 -22.55 0.60 -7.68
CA ASP A 250 -23.33 -0.40 -6.96
C ASP A 250 -24.07 0.22 -5.75
N ALA A 251 -24.71 -0.63 -4.95
CA ALA A 251 -25.46 -0.19 -3.76
C ALA A 251 -24.58 0.42 -2.64
N LEU A 252 -23.25 0.30 -2.73
CA LEU A 252 -22.30 0.97 -1.84
C LEU A 252 -21.83 2.32 -2.40
N GLY A 253 -22.24 2.67 -3.62
CA GLY A 253 -21.74 3.86 -4.32
C GLY A 253 -20.33 3.70 -4.88
N ILE A 254 -19.84 2.46 -5.05
CA ILE A 254 -18.53 2.19 -5.62
C ILE A 254 -18.62 2.21 -7.14
N PRO A 255 -17.89 3.11 -7.84
CA PRO A 255 -17.93 3.19 -9.29
C PRO A 255 -17.21 2.00 -9.93
N GLN A 256 -17.76 1.53 -11.04
CA GLN A 256 -17.22 0.45 -11.85
C GLN A 256 -16.77 1.00 -13.20
N PHE A 257 -15.53 0.75 -13.56
CA PHE A 257 -14.94 1.18 -14.83
C PHE A 257 -14.63 -0.03 -15.70
N GLY A 258 -14.86 0.09 -17.00
CA GLY A 258 -14.39 -0.87 -17.97
C GLY A 258 -12.87 -0.77 -18.17
N ASN A 259 -12.26 -1.81 -18.76
CA ASN A 259 -10.81 -1.83 -19.00
C ASN A 259 -10.33 -0.60 -19.79
N ARG A 260 -11.06 -0.22 -20.87
CA ARG A 260 -10.71 0.94 -21.70
C ARG A 260 -10.79 2.27 -20.95
N GLU A 261 -11.78 2.43 -20.08
CA GLU A 261 -11.96 3.62 -19.25
C GLU A 261 -10.83 3.71 -18.22
N THR A 262 -10.51 2.59 -17.60
CA THR A 262 -9.39 2.46 -16.65
C THR A 262 -8.05 2.83 -17.31
N GLU A 263 -7.79 2.35 -18.54
CA GLU A 263 -6.59 2.72 -19.30
C GLU A 263 -6.52 4.23 -19.54
N VAL A 264 -7.64 4.84 -19.98
CA VAL A 264 -7.69 6.29 -20.21
C VAL A 264 -7.43 7.08 -18.94
N LEU A 265 -8.03 6.67 -17.81
CA LEU A 265 -7.79 7.32 -16.51
C LEU A 265 -6.32 7.25 -16.11
N PHE A 266 -5.70 6.06 -16.15
CA PHE A 266 -4.30 5.91 -15.82
C PHE A 266 -3.38 6.68 -16.76
N ALA A 267 -3.60 6.62 -18.06
CA ALA A 267 -2.79 7.34 -19.05
C ALA A 267 -2.86 8.87 -18.86
N THR A 268 -4.04 9.39 -18.45
CA THR A 268 -4.24 10.83 -18.28
C THR A 268 -3.51 11.39 -17.07
N PHE A 269 -3.62 10.71 -15.92
CA PHE A 269 -3.04 11.19 -14.66
C PHE A 269 -1.66 10.61 -14.33
N ALA A 270 -1.08 9.84 -15.26
CA ALA A 270 0.25 9.27 -15.10
C ALA A 270 1.30 10.38 -14.93
N PRO A 271 2.09 10.35 -13.83
CA PRO A 271 3.07 11.38 -13.54
C PRO A 271 4.27 11.30 -14.50
N VAL A 272 4.91 12.43 -14.70
CA VAL A 272 6.27 12.49 -15.24
C VAL A 272 7.23 12.39 -14.06
N PHE A 273 8.23 11.51 -14.14
CA PHE A 273 9.26 11.41 -13.12
C PHE A 273 10.55 12.08 -13.59
N GLU A 274 11.13 12.92 -12.74
CA GLU A 274 12.44 13.51 -12.94
C GLU A 274 13.35 13.05 -11.79
N ILE A 275 14.39 12.29 -12.11
CA ILE A 275 15.24 11.63 -11.12
C ILE A 275 16.68 12.07 -11.33
N GLU A 276 17.29 12.65 -10.28
CA GLU A 276 18.73 12.86 -10.24
C GLU A 276 19.43 11.51 -10.26
N THR A 277 20.14 11.22 -11.33
CA THR A 277 20.70 9.90 -11.59
C THR A 277 22.22 9.95 -11.57
N THR A 278 22.83 9.25 -10.64
CA THR A 278 24.29 9.10 -10.49
C THR A 278 24.75 7.64 -10.62
N GLY A 279 23.80 6.70 -10.63
CA GLY A 279 24.09 5.28 -10.80
C GLY A 279 22.86 4.50 -11.25
N GLU A 280 23.01 3.18 -11.42
CA GLU A 280 21.90 2.30 -11.77
C GLU A 280 20.86 2.21 -10.67
N TYR A 281 21.25 2.43 -9.43
CA TYR A 281 20.35 2.45 -8.28
C TYR A 281 19.30 3.57 -8.35
N ASP A 282 19.50 4.60 -9.18
CA ASP A 282 18.54 5.68 -9.41
C ASP A 282 17.61 5.42 -10.62
N ARG A 283 17.73 4.25 -11.26
CA ARG A 283 16.89 3.84 -12.38
C ARG A 283 15.83 2.86 -11.91
N PHE A 284 14.58 3.10 -12.23
CA PHE A 284 13.49 2.20 -11.88
C PHE A 284 13.13 1.23 -13.01
N GLY A 285 12.52 0.11 -12.65
CA GLY A 285 12.09 -0.90 -13.60
C GLY A 285 11.19 -1.97 -12.98
N PRO A 286 10.82 -3.01 -13.75
CA PRO A 286 10.03 -4.09 -13.23
C PRO A 286 10.83 -4.99 -12.31
N LEU A 287 10.15 -5.55 -11.31
CA LEU A 287 10.71 -6.57 -10.43
C LEU A 287 10.76 -7.93 -11.13
N ARG A 288 11.83 -8.66 -10.89
CA ARG A 288 12.03 -10.06 -11.29
C ARG A 288 12.71 -10.83 -10.17
N TRP A 289 12.63 -12.14 -10.22
CA TRP A 289 13.43 -12.99 -9.36
C TRP A 289 14.84 -13.13 -9.95
N GLY A 290 15.87 -12.78 -9.17
CA GLY A 290 17.27 -12.97 -9.52
C GLY A 290 17.74 -14.42 -9.34
N ALA A 291 18.95 -14.72 -9.81
CA ALA A 291 19.54 -16.06 -9.68
C ALA A 291 19.76 -16.50 -8.22
N SER A 292 19.86 -15.56 -7.29
CA SER A 292 19.98 -15.79 -5.83
C SER A 292 18.63 -15.92 -5.12
N GLU A 293 17.54 -16.11 -5.85
CA GLU A 293 16.16 -16.13 -5.33
C GLU A 293 15.79 -14.87 -4.52
N THR A 294 16.40 -13.75 -4.83
CA THR A 294 16.06 -12.43 -4.26
C THR A 294 15.41 -11.55 -5.34
N PRO A 295 14.45 -10.69 -4.98
CA PRO A 295 13.88 -9.75 -5.93
C PRO A 295 14.92 -8.75 -6.42
N GLU A 296 14.93 -8.48 -7.72
CA GLU A 296 15.79 -7.52 -8.40
C GLU A 296 14.98 -6.63 -9.33
N VAL A 297 15.50 -5.43 -9.61
CA VAL A 297 14.90 -4.49 -10.58
C VAL A 297 15.63 -4.60 -11.90
N ASP A 298 14.89 -4.78 -12.99
CA ASP A 298 15.41 -4.70 -14.35
C ASP A 298 15.41 -3.23 -14.82
N VAL A 299 16.52 -2.53 -14.59
CA VAL A 299 16.68 -1.10 -14.91
C VAL A 299 16.72 -0.78 -16.40
N SER A 300 16.79 -1.81 -17.28
CA SER A 300 16.79 -1.63 -18.73
C SER A 300 15.42 -1.25 -19.30
N ARG A 301 14.34 -1.46 -18.52
CA ARG A 301 12.96 -1.25 -18.94
C ARG A 301 12.21 -0.40 -17.92
N PRO A 302 12.25 0.93 -17.98
CA PRO A 302 11.48 1.76 -17.06
C PRO A 302 10.01 1.34 -17.02
N THR A 303 9.52 0.96 -15.84
CA THR A 303 8.16 0.43 -15.65
C THR A 303 7.53 1.03 -14.42
N VAL A 304 6.31 1.57 -14.56
CA VAL A 304 5.48 2.08 -13.49
C VAL A 304 4.36 1.07 -13.24
N TYR A 305 4.27 0.57 -12.03
CA TYR A 305 3.13 -0.24 -11.61
C TYR A 305 1.96 0.65 -11.23
N ARG A 306 0.76 0.25 -11.59
CA ARG A 306 -0.46 1.02 -11.37
C ARG A 306 -1.50 0.22 -10.65
N ARG A 307 -2.30 0.94 -9.84
CA ARG A 307 -3.39 0.37 -9.07
C ARG A 307 -4.55 1.33 -8.97
N LEU A 308 -5.76 0.84 -9.22
CA LEU A 308 -7.00 1.55 -8.95
C LEU A 308 -7.39 1.31 -7.49
N ALA A 309 -7.61 2.40 -6.76
CA ALA A 309 -8.04 2.38 -5.37
C ALA A 309 -9.17 3.39 -5.14
N PHE A 310 -9.73 3.37 -3.94
CA PHE A 310 -10.83 4.25 -3.56
C PHE A 310 -10.65 4.74 -2.13
N THR A 311 -11.21 5.91 -1.84
CA THR A 311 -11.35 6.46 -0.49
C THR A 311 -12.77 6.95 -0.26
N ARG A 312 -13.17 7.13 0.99
CA ARG A 312 -14.48 7.70 1.34
C ARG A 312 -14.34 9.16 1.74
N TYR A 313 -15.35 9.95 1.39
CA TYR A 313 -15.47 11.34 1.80
C TYR A 313 -16.94 11.75 1.84
N GLY A 314 -17.44 12.21 3.00
CA GLY A 314 -18.82 12.65 3.14
C GLY A 314 -19.86 11.59 2.76
N GLY A 315 -19.57 10.31 3.04
CA GLY A 315 -20.42 9.18 2.63
C GLY A 315 -20.32 8.78 1.15
N ARG A 316 -19.53 9.49 0.34
CA ARG A 316 -19.28 9.19 -1.09
C ARG A 316 -17.96 8.42 -1.26
N THR A 317 -17.84 7.75 -2.39
CA THR A 317 -16.60 7.09 -2.83
C THR A 317 -15.88 7.98 -3.84
N LEU A 318 -14.61 8.27 -3.59
CA LEU A 318 -13.72 9.00 -4.49
C LEU A 318 -12.70 8.04 -5.10
N LEU A 319 -12.39 8.26 -6.38
CA LEU A 319 -11.40 7.49 -7.13
C LEU A 319 -9.99 7.89 -6.74
N GLN A 320 -9.13 6.90 -6.60
CA GLN A 320 -7.69 7.05 -6.40
C GLN A 320 -6.93 6.27 -7.47
N LEU A 321 -6.00 6.93 -8.14
CA LEU A 321 -5.08 6.33 -9.09
C LEU A 321 -3.70 6.29 -8.44
N VAL A 322 -3.13 5.10 -8.30
CA VAL A 322 -1.84 4.88 -7.64
C VAL A 322 -0.82 4.45 -8.67
N TYR A 323 0.37 5.07 -8.62
CA TYR A 323 1.52 4.78 -9.47
C TYR A 323 2.71 4.44 -8.59
N MET A 324 3.36 3.32 -8.84
CA MET A 324 4.46 2.81 -8.02
C MET A 324 5.67 2.53 -8.91
N ILE A 325 6.83 2.95 -8.45
CA ILE A 325 8.13 2.67 -9.08
C ILE A 325 9.05 1.97 -8.08
N TRP A 326 9.91 1.09 -8.59
CA TRP A 326 10.85 0.32 -7.80
C TRP A 326 12.27 0.57 -8.26
N PHE A 327 13.15 0.84 -7.30
CA PHE A 327 14.59 1.02 -7.50
C PHE A 327 15.37 -0.18 -6.96
N PRO A 328 16.56 -0.48 -7.51
CA PRO A 328 17.39 -1.63 -7.11
C PRO A 328 17.78 -1.63 -5.65
N GLU A 329 18.12 -0.45 -5.12
CA GLU A 329 18.58 -0.29 -3.75
C GLU A 329 18.54 1.18 -3.31
N ARG A 330 18.61 1.39 -2.01
CA ARG A 330 19.06 2.62 -1.40
C ARG A 330 20.52 2.40 -0.96
N PRO A 331 21.51 2.93 -1.70
CA PRO A 331 22.91 2.65 -1.42
C PRO A 331 23.38 3.31 -0.13
N GLN A 332 24.33 2.69 0.54
CA GLN A 332 24.92 3.22 1.77
C GLN A 332 25.51 4.61 1.56
N SER A 333 25.17 5.55 2.43
CA SER A 333 25.77 6.89 2.51
C SER A 333 26.97 6.94 3.47
N SER A 334 27.04 5.99 4.41
CA SER A 334 28.14 5.81 5.39
C SER A 334 28.14 4.38 5.88
N SER A 335 29.24 3.95 6.56
CA SER A 335 29.37 2.59 7.10
C SER A 335 28.31 2.19 8.14
N LEU A 336 27.60 3.16 8.71
CA LEU A 336 26.53 2.96 9.71
C LEU A 336 25.19 3.54 9.23
N ASP A 337 24.91 3.52 7.92
CA ASP A 337 23.63 4.02 7.39
C ASP A 337 22.50 3.00 7.65
N PRO A 338 21.61 3.23 8.64
CA PRO A 338 20.55 2.30 8.97
C PRO A 338 19.41 2.29 7.95
N LEU A 339 19.40 3.25 7.01
CA LEU A 339 18.34 3.42 6.01
C LEU A 339 18.70 2.73 4.69
N SER A 340 19.95 2.32 4.50
CA SER A 340 20.40 1.63 3.29
C SER A 340 19.86 0.21 3.22
N GLY A 341 19.71 -0.32 2.00
CA GLY A 341 19.28 -1.70 1.80
C GLY A 341 18.81 -1.99 0.38
N LYS A 342 18.56 -3.26 0.12
CA LYS A 342 18.02 -3.75 -1.15
C LYS A 342 16.62 -3.21 -1.36
N LEU A 343 16.32 -2.93 -2.59
CA LEU A 343 15.10 -2.31 -3.09
C LEU A 343 14.77 -0.99 -2.38
N ASP A 344 14.24 -0.08 -3.13
CA ASP A 344 13.57 1.12 -2.68
C ASP A 344 12.39 1.39 -3.61
N GLY A 345 11.52 2.33 -3.29
CA GLY A 345 10.43 2.65 -4.19
C GLY A 345 9.50 3.72 -3.64
N ILE A 346 8.71 4.26 -4.55
CA ILE A 346 7.77 5.34 -4.30
C ILE A 346 6.39 4.89 -4.77
N ALA A 347 5.37 5.16 -3.97
CA ALA A 347 3.99 5.21 -4.39
C ALA A 347 3.55 6.68 -4.48
N PHE A 348 3.02 7.07 -5.62
CA PHE A 348 2.41 8.37 -5.88
C PHE A 348 0.93 8.17 -6.19
N ARG A 349 0.04 8.89 -5.49
CA ARG A 349 -1.41 8.71 -5.59
C ARG A 349 -2.10 10.01 -5.95
N VAL A 350 -3.11 9.91 -6.82
CA VAL A 350 -3.97 11.01 -7.24
C VAL A 350 -5.38 10.71 -6.75
N THR A 351 -5.95 11.55 -5.90
CA THR A 351 -7.34 11.46 -5.46
C THR A 351 -8.18 12.46 -6.25
N LEU A 352 -9.20 11.97 -6.97
CA LEU A 352 -10.07 12.76 -7.84
C LEU A 352 -11.42 13.03 -7.18
N ASN A 353 -11.99 14.21 -7.45
CA ASN A 353 -13.39 14.46 -7.20
C ASN A 353 -14.29 13.81 -8.27
N GLN A 354 -15.60 13.91 -8.12
CA GLN A 354 -16.58 13.32 -9.05
C GLN A 354 -16.56 13.93 -10.45
N SER A 355 -16.02 15.16 -10.60
CA SER A 355 -15.86 15.83 -11.89
C SER A 355 -14.52 15.52 -12.58
N GLY A 356 -13.64 14.76 -11.93
CA GLY A 356 -12.33 14.37 -12.45
C GLY A 356 -11.21 15.37 -12.19
N HIS A 357 -11.42 16.35 -11.29
CA HIS A 357 -10.36 17.24 -10.86
C HIS A 357 -9.58 16.62 -9.69
N PRO A 358 -8.25 16.66 -9.72
CA PRO A 358 -7.45 16.25 -8.58
C PRO A 358 -7.70 17.12 -7.34
N LEU A 359 -8.02 16.48 -6.22
CA LEU A 359 -8.19 17.12 -4.91
C LEU A 359 -6.86 17.19 -4.18
N VAL A 360 -6.22 16.02 -4.08
CA VAL A 360 -4.96 15.82 -3.37
C VAL A 360 -4.11 14.82 -4.14
N TYR A 361 -2.84 15.16 -4.30
CA TYR A 361 -1.81 14.18 -4.61
C TYR A 361 -1.08 13.83 -3.33
N ASP A 362 -0.65 12.60 -3.16
CA ASP A 362 0.17 12.22 -2.03
C ASP A 362 1.17 11.13 -2.38
N SER A 363 2.22 11.02 -1.59
CA SER A 363 3.32 10.10 -1.85
C SER A 363 3.85 9.50 -0.57
N ILE A 364 4.24 8.21 -0.64
CA ILE A 364 5.03 7.52 0.37
C ILE A 364 6.20 6.78 -0.30
N HIS A 365 7.25 6.48 0.46
CA HIS A 365 8.14 5.38 0.11
C HIS A 365 7.44 4.04 0.34
N LEU A 366 7.75 3.01 -0.46
CA LEU A 366 7.10 1.70 -0.36
C LEU A 366 7.40 0.94 0.96
N CYS A 367 8.20 1.51 1.84
CA CYS A 367 8.30 1.10 3.25
C CYS A 367 7.19 1.67 4.15
N GLY A 368 6.39 2.61 3.65
CA GLY A 368 5.38 3.36 4.41
C GLY A 368 5.90 4.69 4.97
N CYS A 369 7.18 5.02 4.80
CA CYS A 369 7.79 6.23 5.35
C CYS A 369 7.55 7.45 4.47
N TYR A 370 7.81 8.64 5.02
CA TYR A 370 7.88 9.92 4.29
C TYR A 370 6.58 10.32 3.59
N HIS A 371 5.45 10.16 4.27
CA HIS A 371 4.14 10.52 3.72
C HIS A 371 4.00 12.04 3.57
N MET A 372 3.88 12.51 2.33
CA MET A 372 3.68 13.91 1.94
C MET A 372 2.36 14.08 1.20
N PHE A 373 1.69 15.21 1.42
CA PHE A 373 0.45 15.58 0.74
C PHE A 373 0.64 16.87 -0.05
N PHE A 374 0.06 16.91 -1.23
CA PHE A 374 0.08 18.05 -2.16
C PHE A 374 -1.37 18.42 -2.53
N PRO A 375 -2.08 19.18 -1.67
CA PRO A 375 -3.45 19.58 -1.95
C PRO A 375 -3.51 20.59 -3.09
N THR A 376 -4.65 20.59 -3.80
CA THR A 376 -5.03 21.64 -4.75
C THR A 376 -5.90 22.69 -4.07
N PRO A 377 -6.24 23.84 -4.72
CA PRO A 377 -7.12 24.84 -4.17
C PRO A 377 -8.57 24.37 -3.89
N LEU A 378 -8.93 23.16 -4.33
CA LEU A 378 -10.25 22.56 -4.09
C LEU A 378 -10.41 22.02 -2.67
N VAL A 379 -9.32 21.95 -1.91
CA VAL A 379 -9.34 21.45 -0.53
C VAL A 379 -8.52 22.34 0.41
N ARG A 380 -8.86 22.30 1.68
CA ARG A 380 -8.13 22.98 2.76
C ARG A 380 -7.65 21.94 3.78
N PRO A 381 -6.38 21.97 4.21
CA PRO A 381 -5.90 21.12 5.29
C PRO A 381 -6.65 21.36 6.59
N ILE A 382 -7.06 20.30 7.28
CA ILE A 382 -7.64 20.33 8.62
C ILE A 382 -6.50 20.33 9.64
N PRO A 383 -6.51 21.22 10.65
CA PRO A 383 -5.52 21.22 11.72
C PRO A 383 -5.50 19.89 12.48
N PRO A 384 -4.35 19.46 13.02
CA PRO A 384 -4.27 18.25 13.83
C PRO A 384 -5.13 18.39 15.10
N PRO A 385 -5.82 17.32 15.52
CA PRO A 385 -6.62 17.30 16.75
C PRO A 385 -5.73 17.37 18.01
N ASP A 386 -4.48 16.90 17.90
CA ASP A 386 -3.46 16.93 18.92
C ASP A 386 -2.12 17.31 18.29
N SER A 387 -1.41 18.24 18.92
CA SER A 387 -0.08 18.69 18.48
C SER A 387 1.02 17.63 18.63
N LYS A 388 0.73 16.52 19.32
CA LYS A 388 1.68 15.44 19.60
C LYS A 388 1.52 14.21 18.69
N VAL A 389 0.71 14.30 17.63
CA VAL A 389 0.55 13.24 16.63
C VAL A 389 1.02 13.71 15.25
N GLU A 390 1.54 12.81 14.47
CA GLU A 390 1.84 13.10 13.07
C GLU A 390 0.55 13.29 12.28
N TRP A 391 0.48 14.43 11.58
CA TRP A 391 -0.67 14.80 10.76
C TRP A 391 -0.33 14.87 9.27
N ALA A 392 -1.15 15.58 8.48
CA ALA A 392 -0.83 15.80 7.07
C ALA A 392 0.40 16.73 6.97
N PHE A 393 1.50 16.23 6.44
CA PHE A 393 2.64 17.06 6.06
C PHE A 393 2.44 17.56 4.64
N VAL A 394 2.31 18.88 4.47
CA VAL A 394 2.08 19.57 3.21
C VAL A 394 3.29 20.43 2.89
N PRO A 395 4.31 19.92 2.15
CA PRO A 395 5.48 20.72 1.80
C PRO A 395 5.15 21.80 0.75
N ARG A 396 4.10 21.54 -0.07
CA ARG A 396 3.63 22.45 -1.11
C ARG A 396 2.13 22.27 -1.37
N THR A 397 1.43 23.38 -1.62
CA THR A 397 0.10 23.41 -2.24
C THR A 397 0.29 23.58 -3.74
N LEU A 398 -0.39 22.77 -4.55
CA LEU A 398 -0.32 22.83 -6.00
C LEU A 398 -1.38 23.82 -6.54
N PRO A 399 -1.18 24.39 -7.74
CA PRO A 399 -2.27 25.07 -8.45
C PRO A 399 -3.35 24.05 -8.85
N LEU A 400 -4.49 24.53 -9.30
CA LEU A 400 -5.47 23.65 -9.95
C LEU A 400 -4.86 23.12 -11.27
N ILE A 401 -4.80 21.80 -11.38
CA ILE A 401 -4.26 21.10 -12.54
C ILE A 401 -5.41 20.34 -13.19
N GLU A 402 -5.73 20.73 -14.41
CA GLU A 402 -6.77 20.10 -15.19
C GLU A 402 -6.19 19.24 -16.30
N ALA A 403 -6.80 18.10 -16.57
CA ALA A 403 -6.45 17.29 -17.73
C ALA A 403 -6.58 18.14 -19.02
N PRO A 404 -5.62 18.06 -19.96
CA PRO A 404 -4.61 17.04 -20.09
C PRO A 404 -3.25 17.34 -19.42
N GLN A 405 -3.13 18.39 -18.60
CA GLN A 405 -1.86 18.73 -17.94
C GLN A 405 -1.49 17.64 -16.91
N ARG A 406 -0.24 17.21 -16.96
CA ARG A 406 0.35 16.23 -16.04
C ARG A 406 1.09 16.90 -14.89
N ILE A 407 1.46 16.09 -13.93
CA ILE A 407 2.30 16.48 -12.81
C ILE A 407 3.71 15.89 -13.00
N VAL A 408 4.72 16.67 -12.63
CA VAL A 408 6.12 16.21 -12.50
C VAL A 408 6.36 15.87 -11.04
N VAL A 409 6.99 14.72 -10.80
CA VAL A 409 7.49 14.27 -9.50
C VAL A 409 9.01 14.20 -9.59
N ARG A 410 9.70 15.11 -8.88
CA ARG A 410 11.16 15.18 -8.88
C ARG A 410 11.74 14.55 -7.64
N MET A 411 12.83 13.78 -7.81
CA MET A 411 13.48 13.02 -6.75
C MET A 411 15.00 13.18 -6.79
N THR A 412 15.60 13.10 -5.58
CA THR A 412 17.07 13.06 -5.44
C THR A 412 17.64 11.71 -5.83
N THR A 413 18.93 11.70 -6.13
CA THR A 413 19.74 10.47 -6.22
C THR A 413 19.84 9.74 -4.88
N ARG A 414 20.06 8.45 -4.89
CA ARG A 414 20.37 7.55 -3.76
C ARG A 414 19.27 7.37 -2.73
N SER A 415 18.71 8.45 -2.21
CA SER A 415 17.66 8.42 -1.18
C SER A 415 16.25 8.43 -1.75
N HIS A 416 16.11 8.78 -3.02
CA HIS A 416 14.87 8.92 -3.78
C HIS A 416 13.81 9.82 -3.09
N TYR A 417 14.28 10.79 -2.26
CA TYR A 417 13.37 11.74 -1.63
C TYR A 417 12.76 12.67 -2.67
N LEU A 418 11.47 12.93 -2.55
CA LEU A 418 10.82 13.96 -3.33
C LEU A 418 11.36 15.33 -2.95
N THR A 419 11.73 16.10 -3.96
CA THR A 419 12.23 17.48 -3.83
C THR A 419 11.35 18.50 -4.49
N ASP A 420 10.51 18.05 -5.43
CA ASP A 420 9.51 18.91 -6.05
C ASP A 420 8.34 18.11 -6.62
N VAL A 421 7.16 18.73 -6.60
CA VAL A 421 5.95 18.29 -7.31
C VAL A 421 5.33 19.53 -7.93
N HIS A 422 5.20 19.57 -9.27
CA HIS A 422 4.75 20.75 -9.99
C HIS A 422 4.05 20.38 -11.30
N PRO A 423 3.24 21.28 -11.90
CA PRO A 423 2.66 21.06 -13.22
C PRO A 423 3.74 20.84 -14.28
N ASP A 424 3.50 19.90 -15.18
CA ASP A 424 4.41 19.63 -16.29
C ASP A 424 4.41 20.80 -17.30
N ALA A 425 5.58 21.38 -17.52
CA ALA A 425 5.81 22.40 -18.54
C ALA A 425 6.21 21.80 -19.92
N GLY A 426 6.21 20.47 -20.04
CA GLY A 426 6.66 19.75 -21.22
C GLY A 426 8.15 19.43 -21.18
N GLY A 427 8.63 18.82 -22.23
CA GLY A 427 10.03 18.39 -22.37
C GLY A 427 10.15 16.99 -22.96
N ARG A 428 11.38 16.62 -23.39
CA ARG A 428 11.66 15.27 -23.87
C ARG A 428 12.17 14.38 -22.74
N GLY A 429 11.76 13.12 -22.74
CA GLY A 429 12.20 12.13 -21.77
C GLY A 429 12.15 10.72 -22.33
N ALA A 430 12.70 9.78 -21.59
CA ALA A 430 12.54 8.35 -21.85
C ALA A 430 11.09 7.93 -21.57
N SER A 431 10.51 7.09 -22.42
CA SER A 431 9.19 6.53 -22.13
C SER A 431 9.29 5.40 -21.13
N TYR A 432 8.31 5.29 -20.24
CA TYR A 432 8.13 4.13 -19.38
C TYR A 432 6.93 3.29 -19.78
N ALA A 433 6.93 1.99 -19.46
CA ALA A 433 5.76 1.13 -19.58
C ALA A 433 4.90 1.19 -18.32
N MET A 434 3.61 0.90 -18.45
CA MET A 434 2.71 0.69 -17.29
C MET A 434 2.36 -0.80 -17.16
N ALA A 435 2.48 -1.32 -15.94
CA ALA A 435 2.09 -2.68 -15.58
C ALA A 435 1.09 -2.65 -14.41
N ASN A 436 0.31 -3.70 -14.23
CA ASN A 436 -0.56 -3.79 -13.07
C ASN A 436 0.23 -4.25 -11.84
N ASP A 437 -0.02 -3.67 -10.68
CA ASP A 437 0.64 -4.06 -9.42
C ASP A 437 0.38 -5.51 -9.04
N SER A 438 -0.75 -6.07 -9.50
CA SER A 438 -1.09 -7.48 -9.32
C SER A 438 -0.08 -8.46 -9.94
N GLU A 439 0.70 -8.01 -10.93
CA GLU A 439 1.75 -8.84 -11.54
C GLU A 439 2.86 -9.20 -10.55
N LEU A 440 3.09 -8.35 -9.54
CA LEU A 440 4.06 -8.58 -8.47
C LEU A 440 3.74 -9.80 -7.60
N ARG A 441 2.49 -10.26 -7.61
CA ARG A 441 2.04 -11.42 -6.83
C ARG A 441 2.28 -12.76 -7.51
N THR A 442 2.65 -12.75 -8.79
CA THR A 442 2.87 -13.99 -9.56
C THR A 442 3.99 -13.83 -10.58
N ILE A 443 5.15 -13.31 -10.15
CA ILE A 443 6.33 -13.15 -11.01
C ILE A 443 6.83 -14.52 -11.44
N PRO A 444 7.14 -14.74 -12.74
CA PRO A 444 7.68 -15.99 -13.23
C PRO A 444 9.00 -16.37 -12.56
N THR A 445 9.17 -17.67 -12.27
CA THR A 445 10.40 -18.32 -11.81
C THR A 445 10.71 -19.51 -12.71
N ALA A 446 11.83 -20.18 -12.49
CA ALA A 446 12.16 -21.40 -13.24
C ALA A 446 11.10 -22.50 -13.09
N ASP A 447 10.50 -22.62 -11.89
CA ASP A 447 9.60 -23.71 -11.51
C ASP A 447 8.12 -23.30 -11.41
N GLY A 448 7.76 -22.09 -11.86
CA GLY A 448 6.38 -21.63 -11.81
C GLY A 448 6.25 -20.12 -11.60
N THR A 449 5.55 -19.72 -10.54
CA THR A 449 5.42 -18.30 -10.17
C THR A 449 5.61 -18.10 -8.68
N ARG A 450 6.02 -16.90 -8.29
CA ARG A 450 6.20 -16.52 -6.89
C ARG A 450 5.84 -15.06 -6.67
N SER A 451 5.15 -14.78 -5.56
CA SER A 451 4.92 -13.40 -5.12
C SER A 451 6.22 -12.75 -4.64
N VAL A 452 6.45 -11.48 -4.99
CA VAL A 452 7.56 -10.72 -4.41
C VAL A 452 7.34 -10.44 -2.93
N PHE A 453 6.09 -10.47 -2.48
CA PHE A 453 5.71 -10.22 -1.10
C PHE A 453 5.66 -11.54 -0.32
N GLY A 454 6.16 -11.50 0.91
CA GLY A 454 6.00 -12.57 1.88
C GLY A 454 4.60 -12.62 2.49
N PRO A 455 4.29 -13.63 3.31
CA PRO A 455 2.95 -13.83 3.87
C PRO A 455 2.49 -12.74 4.86
N THR A 456 3.39 -11.85 5.28
CA THR A 456 3.07 -10.64 6.08
C THR A 456 2.95 -9.38 5.23
N GLY A 457 3.17 -9.48 3.90
CA GLY A 457 3.20 -8.35 2.97
C GLY A 457 4.53 -7.61 2.93
N ILE A 458 5.55 -8.08 3.64
CA ILE A 458 6.91 -7.56 3.58
C ILE A 458 7.66 -8.25 2.44
N VAL A 459 8.44 -7.50 1.66
CA VAL A 459 9.35 -8.07 0.66
C VAL A 459 10.56 -8.68 1.36
N PRO A 460 10.80 -9.99 1.24
CA PRO A 460 11.91 -10.66 1.90
C PRO A 460 13.27 -10.06 1.52
N GLY A 461 14.15 -9.89 2.51
CA GLY A 461 15.50 -9.37 2.31
C GLY A 461 15.59 -7.85 2.15
N THR A 462 14.50 -7.12 2.40
CA THR A 462 14.49 -5.63 2.39
C THR A 462 14.53 -5.02 3.77
N ASP A 463 14.76 -5.81 4.81
CA ASP A 463 14.91 -5.32 6.17
C ASP A 463 16.03 -4.26 6.26
N ARG A 464 15.75 -3.19 7.00
CA ARG A 464 16.70 -2.10 7.21
C ARG A 464 17.17 -2.03 8.66
N GLY A 465 18.34 -1.41 8.88
CA GLY A 465 18.92 -1.24 10.22
C GLY A 465 18.04 -0.42 11.16
N GLU A 466 17.25 0.52 10.62
CA GLU A 466 16.36 1.36 11.41
C GLU A 466 15.32 0.57 12.23
N ARG A 467 14.96 -0.65 11.82
CA ARG A 467 14.04 -1.52 12.59
C ARG A 467 14.51 -1.77 14.03
N LEU A 468 15.83 -1.76 14.25
CA LEU A 468 16.42 -2.02 15.57
C LEU A 468 16.14 -0.90 16.58
N VAL A 469 15.89 0.32 16.10
CA VAL A 469 15.57 1.49 16.95
C VAL A 469 14.11 1.89 16.87
N THR A 470 13.40 1.51 15.82
CA THR A 470 11.99 1.89 15.60
C THR A 470 10.99 0.84 16.10
N TRP A 471 11.43 -0.36 16.53
CA TRP A 471 10.54 -1.41 17.01
C TRP A 471 9.57 -0.97 18.14
N PRO A 472 9.91 0.00 19.05
CA PRO A 472 8.98 0.47 20.07
C PRO A 472 7.77 1.20 19.50
N LEU A 473 7.82 1.60 18.23
CA LEU A 473 6.68 2.22 17.52
C LEU A 473 5.63 1.18 17.12
N GLY A 474 5.92 -0.11 17.29
CA GLY A 474 5.02 -1.20 16.97
C GLY A 474 4.91 -1.52 15.48
N ILE A 475 5.72 -0.90 14.62
CA ILE A 475 5.73 -1.19 13.18
C ILE A 475 6.65 -2.40 12.94
N GLU A 476 6.10 -3.45 12.33
CA GLU A 476 6.90 -4.63 11.99
C GLU A 476 7.92 -4.27 10.91
N SER A 477 9.21 -4.55 11.18
CA SER A 477 10.32 -4.29 10.24
C SER A 477 10.21 -2.93 9.52
N ALA A 478 10.18 -1.82 10.29
CA ALA A 478 10.15 -0.48 9.72
C ALA A 478 11.30 -0.29 8.71
N GLY A 479 11.02 0.38 7.60
CA GLY A 479 11.95 0.54 6.48
C GLY A 479 11.92 -0.58 5.43
N ALA A 480 11.38 -1.75 5.74
CA ALA A 480 11.22 -2.82 4.75
C ALA A 480 10.13 -2.49 3.72
N MET A 481 10.37 -2.89 2.47
CA MET A 481 9.40 -2.70 1.39
C MET A 481 8.13 -3.55 1.60
N ARG A 482 6.97 -3.00 1.26
CA ARG A 482 5.67 -3.57 1.62
C ARG A 482 4.70 -3.65 0.46
N GLU A 483 3.77 -4.58 0.60
CA GLU A 483 2.60 -4.71 -0.25
C GLU A 483 1.55 -3.64 0.06
N TRP A 484 0.73 -3.30 -0.93
CA TRP A 484 -0.44 -2.44 -0.72
C TRP A 484 -1.32 -2.95 0.43
N GLY A 485 -1.84 -2.03 1.24
CA GLY A 485 -2.65 -2.37 2.42
C GLY A 485 -1.83 -2.66 3.68
N ARG A 486 -0.48 -2.56 3.61
CA ARG A 486 0.44 -2.85 4.73
C ARG A 486 1.34 -1.68 5.09
N HIS A 487 1.02 -0.48 4.60
CA HIS A 487 1.83 0.70 4.80
C HIS A 487 1.38 1.52 6.01
N ALA A 488 1.90 1.19 7.18
CA ALA A 488 1.86 2.08 8.35
C ALA A 488 2.70 3.34 8.06
N THR A 489 2.08 4.53 8.07
CA THR A 489 2.70 5.77 7.57
C THR A 489 2.96 6.84 8.64
N ALA A 490 2.67 6.57 9.91
CA ALA A 490 2.99 7.45 11.02
C ALA A 490 3.93 6.77 12.01
N LEU A 491 5.03 7.41 12.36
CA LEU A 491 5.88 6.98 13.48
C LEU A 491 5.19 7.27 14.81
N VAL A 492 4.51 8.42 14.90
CA VAL A 492 3.76 8.84 16.09
C VAL A 492 2.28 8.96 15.77
N GLY A 493 1.48 8.18 16.49
CA GLY A 493 0.06 7.97 16.18
C GLY A 493 -0.18 6.69 15.39
N ARG A 494 -1.28 6.64 14.64
CA ARG A 494 -1.65 5.53 13.75
C ARG A 494 -2.19 6.13 12.46
N ARG A 495 -1.67 5.68 11.35
CA ARG A 495 -2.12 6.05 10.01
C ARG A 495 -1.66 4.98 9.02
N GLN A 496 -2.58 4.54 8.18
CA GLN A 496 -2.29 3.64 7.08
C GLN A 496 -2.46 4.40 5.75
N PHE A 497 -1.66 4.07 4.75
CA PHE A 497 -1.76 4.72 3.44
C PHE A 497 -3.10 4.46 2.76
N ASP A 498 -3.70 3.30 3.00
CA ASP A 498 -4.98 2.84 2.48
C ASP A 498 -6.17 3.06 3.45
N ASP A 499 -6.02 3.88 4.50
CA ASP A 499 -7.14 4.26 5.37
C ASP A 499 -8.28 4.85 4.52
N ALA A 500 -9.47 4.26 4.66
CA ALA A 500 -10.62 4.63 3.83
C ALA A 500 -11.07 6.08 3.99
N ASP A 501 -10.83 6.67 5.15
CA ASP A 501 -11.20 8.05 5.52
C ASP A 501 -9.99 8.99 5.64
N LEU A 502 -8.83 8.59 5.07
CA LEU A 502 -7.58 9.33 5.19
C LEU A 502 -7.72 10.79 4.72
N ILE A 503 -8.32 10.98 3.55
CA ILE A 503 -8.51 12.31 2.96
C ILE A 503 -9.55 13.11 3.76
N GLU A 504 -10.66 12.50 4.14
CA GLU A 504 -11.73 13.16 4.92
C GLU A 504 -11.22 13.66 6.28
N ARG A 505 -10.38 12.92 6.95
CA ARG A 505 -9.79 13.33 8.24
C ARG A 505 -8.72 14.41 8.11
N ARG A 506 -8.16 14.64 6.94
CA ARG A 506 -7.00 15.54 6.72
C ARG A 506 -7.34 16.79 5.95
N PHE A 507 -8.39 16.76 5.14
CA PHE A 507 -8.73 17.86 4.25
C PHE A 507 -10.23 18.09 4.21
N GLU A 508 -10.61 19.35 4.19
CA GLU A 508 -11.98 19.80 3.91
C GLU A 508 -12.10 20.10 2.42
N ILE A 509 -13.05 19.47 1.72
CA ILE A 509 -13.37 19.81 0.33
C ILE A 509 -14.18 21.12 0.33
N LEU A 510 -13.71 22.11 -0.41
CA LEU A 510 -14.40 23.40 -0.54
C LEU A 510 -15.59 23.27 -1.50
N SER A 511 -16.63 24.08 -1.29
CA SER A 511 -17.92 23.98 -2.02
C SER A 511 -17.82 24.12 -3.54
N SER A 512 -16.73 24.67 -4.06
CA SER A 512 -16.42 24.70 -5.50
C SER A 512 -15.72 23.44 -6.03
N GLY A 513 -15.42 22.47 -5.18
CA GLY A 513 -14.69 21.24 -5.52
C GLY A 513 -15.50 19.96 -5.41
N GLY A 514 -16.81 20.04 -5.11
CA GLY A 514 -17.72 18.92 -4.92
C GLY A 514 -18.38 18.42 -6.21
#